data_3d9cfa7bd538369223f96ea88004ed00
#
_entry.id   3d9cfa7bd538369223f96ea88004ed00
#
_cell.length_a   1.000
_cell.length_b   1.000
_cell.length_c   1.000
_cell.angle_alpha   90.00
_cell.angle_beta   90.00
_cell.angle_gamma   90.00
#
_symmetry.space_group_name_H-M   'P 1'
#
loop_
_entity.id
_entity.type
_entity.pdbx_description
1 polymer ?
#
loop_
_entity_poly.entity_id
_entity_poly.type
_entity_poly.pdbx_seq_one_letter_code
_entity_poly.pdbx_strand_id
1 'polypeptide(L)'
;MQPYEAIEEWKPRTRLGWLVKEGKIGSLKEIFDMNMRIKEPEIVDALLGRELQHEIIDINMVQKMTDAGRITRFRVVVVVGNQNGFVGLGVGKARQLRIAVDKALADAKLNIIPVRRGCGSFECGCSEPHSIPYQVRGKAGSVDVVLKPAPKGTGLVAGDTAKVILRYAGISDIWSWSRGKTSTTINFAQAVFDALRRAYRFVSVSEWGR
;
A
#
# COMPACT_ATOMS: atom_id res chain seq x y z
N MET A 1 -1.47 11.14 20.82
CA MET A 1 -2.21 9.92 21.20
C MET A 1 -1.40 8.74 20.72
N GLN A 2 -0.97 7.88 21.62
CA GLN A 2 -0.25 6.67 21.27
C GLN A 2 -1.23 5.66 20.67
N PRO A 3 -0.88 4.90 19.62
CA PRO A 3 -1.82 3.99 18.95
C PRO A 3 -2.39 2.88 19.84
N TYR A 4 -1.80 2.64 21.01
CA TYR A 4 -2.25 1.62 21.96
C TYR A 4 -3.49 2.02 22.77
N GLU A 5 -3.65 3.28 23.14
CA GLU A 5 -4.82 3.75 23.89
C GLU A 5 -6.10 3.71 23.04
N ALA A 6 -5.96 3.89 21.72
CA ALA A 6 -7.08 3.83 20.79
C ALA A 6 -7.65 2.41 20.60
N ILE A 7 -6.86 1.36 20.90
CA ILE A 7 -7.30 -0.05 20.72
C ILE A 7 -8.21 -0.49 21.87
N GLU A 8 -7.96 -0.02 23.09
CA GLU A 8 -8.78 -0.37 24.27
C GLU A 8 -10.20 0.25 24.18
N GLU A 9 -10.33 1.45 23.62
CA GLU A 9 -11.60 2.13 23.43
C GLU A 9 -12.36 1.70 22.17
N TRP A 10 -11.69 0.95 21.25
CA TRP A 10 -12.31 0.53 20.00
C TRP A 10 -13.45 -0.46 20.20
N LYS A 11 -14.62 -0.11 19.68
CA LYS A 11 -15.82 -0.96 19.63
C LYS A 11 -16.01 -1.47 18.20
N PRO A 12 -15.72 -2.77 17.93
CA PRO A 12 -15.88 -3.34 16.61
C PRO A 12 -17.32 -3.23 16.10
N ARG A 13 -17.49 -2.88 14.84
CA ARG A 13 -18.79 -2.83 14.16
C ARG A 13 -18.97 -3.98 13.19
N THR A 14 -17.86 -4.62 12.76
CA THR A 14 -17.87 -5.70 11.80
C THR A 14 -17.57 -7.05 12.48
N ARG A 15 -18.03 -8.16 11.85
CA ARG A 15 -17.73 -9.51 12.29
C ARG A 15 -16.20 -9.75 12.37
N LEU A 16 -15.45 -9.22 11.39
CA LEU A 16 -13.99 -9.31 11.39
C LEU A 16 -13.36 -8.58 12.58
N GLY A 17 -13.84 -7.38 12.90
CA GLY A 17 -13.38 -6.62 14.06
C GLY A 17 -13.61 -7.37 15.38
N TRP A 18 -14.74 -8.06 15.54
CA TRP A 18 -15.00 -8.91 16.72
C TRP A 18 -14.02 -10.08 16.80
N LEU A 19 -13.76 -10.79 15.70
CA LEU A 19 -12.82 -11.91 15.66
C LEU A 19 -11.39 -11.49 16.02
N VAL A 20 -10.95 -10.30 15.55
CA VAL A 20 -9.64 -9.74 15.89
C VAL A 20 -9.59 -9.33 17.36
N LYS A 21 -10.65 -8.69 17.90
CA LYS A 21 -10.70 -8.30 19.31
C LYS A 21 -10.72 -9.50 20.25
N GLU A 22 -11.36 -10.60 19.86
CA GLU A 22 -11.37 -11.87 20.60
C GLU A 22 -10.04 -12.65 20.47
N GLY A 23 -9.09 -12.17 19.66
CA GLY A 23 -7.80 -12.83 19.46
C GLY A 23 -7.86 -14.11 18.60
N LYS A 24 -8.97 -14.37 17.91
CA LYS A 24 -9.12 -15.53 17.01
C LYS A 24 -8.32 -15.41 15.72
N ILE A 25 -8.01 -14.17 15.30
CA ILE A 25 -7.20 -13.84 14.14
C ILE A 25 -6.00 -13.06 14.65
N GLY A 26 -4.81 -13.64 14.48
CA GLY A 26 -3.55 -13.05 14.95
C GLY A 26 -2.73 -12.38 13.85
N SER A 27 -3.04 -12.60 12.59
CA SER A 27 -2.24 -12.06 11.48
C SER A 27 -3.11 -11.51 10.34
N LEU A 28 -2.59 -10.48 9.65
CA LEU A 28 -3.22 -9.96 8.43
C LEU A 28 -3.24 -11.00 7.31
N LYS A 29 -2.27 -11.92 7.26
CA LYS A 29 -2.25 -13.00 6.29
C LYS A 29 -3.52 -13.86 6.35
N GLU A 30 -3.93 -14.26 7.55
CA GLU A 30 -5.15 -15.05 7.76
C GLU A 30 -6.40 -14.37 7.21
N ILE A 31 -6.50 -13.02 7.34
CA ILE A 31 -7.61 -12.24 6.79
C ILE A 31 -7.66 -12.33 5.27
N PHE A 32 -6.49 -12.23 4.61
CA PHE A 32 -6.40 -12.34 3.15
C PHE A 32 -6.63 -13.77 2.66
N ASP A 33 -6.16 -14.79 3.38
CA ASP A 33 -6.39 -16.21 3.08
C ASP A 33 -7.88 -16.57 3.19
N MET A 34 -8.59 -15.99 4.18
CA MET A 34 -10.05 -16.09 4.31
C MET A 34 -10.81 -15.22 3.31
N ASN A 35 -10.12 -14.43 2.47
CA ASN A 35 -10.70 -13.50 1.51
C ASN A 35 -11.70 -12.51 2.15
N MET A 36 -11.46 -12.09 3.39
CA MET A 36 -12.31 -11.12 4.09
C MET A 36 -11.84 -9.69 3.82
N ARG A 37 -12.80 -8.78 3.55
CA ARG A 37 -12.50 -7.37 3.31
C ARG A 37 -12.42 -6.59 4.62
N ILE A 38 -11.32 -5.86 4.81
CA ILE A 38 -11.13 -4.92 5.92
C ILE A 38 -12.03 -3.70 5.68
N LYS A 39 -12.87 -3.36 6.66
CA LYS A 39 -13.78 -2.20 6.63
C LYS A 39 -13.51 -1.20 7.75
N GLU A 40 -12.70 -1.57 8.73
CA GLU A 40 -12.33 -0.75 9.88
C GLU A 40 -10.80 -0.59 9.90
N PRO A 41 -10.27 0.66 9.89
CA PRO A 41 -8.82 0.89 9.90
C PRO A 41 -8.15 0.43 11.20
N GLU A 42 -8.89 0.39 12.30
CA GLU A 42 -8.41 -0.03 13.62
C GLU A 42 -7.99 -1.52 13.65
N ILE A 43 -8.55 -2.34 12.77
CA ILE A 43 -8.14 -3.76 12.61
C ILE A 43 -6.66 -3.85 12.23
N VAL A 44 -6.22 -2.98 11.33
CA VAL A 44 -4.82 -2.95 10.89
C VAL A 44 -3.90 -2.45 12.00
N ASP A 45 -4.37 -1.46 12.78
CA ASP A 45 -3.64 -0.97 13.95
C ASP A 45 -3.51 -2.02 15.05
N ALA A 46 -4.55 -2.84 15.24
CA ALA A 46 -4.52 -3.94 16.20
C ALA A 46 -3.54 -5.06 15.81
N LEU A 47 -3.47 -5.40 14.51
CA LEU A 47 -2.65 -6.52 14.02
C LEU A 47 -1.20 -6.14 13.71
N LEU A 48 -0.95 -4.98 13.11
CA LEU A 48 0.41 -4.51 12.78
C LEU A 48 0.99 -3.54 13.80
N GLY A 49 0.15 -2.82 14.54
CA GLY A 49 0.54 -1.96 15.65
C GLY A 49 1.77 -1.09 15.36
N ARG A 50 2.87 -1.40 16.06
CA ARG A 50 4.13 -0.64 16.00
C ARG A 50 4.93 -0.82 14.71
N GLU A 51 4.68 -1.87 13.94
CA GLU A 51 5.40 -2.12 12.68
C GLU A 51 4.90 -1.21 11.54
N LEU A 52 3.71 -0.63 11.71
CA LEU A 52 3.08 0.18 10.69
C LEU A 52 3.72 1.57 10.63
N GLN A 53 4.43 1.82 9.53
CA GLN A 53 5.01 3.12 9.23
C GLN A 53 4.22 3.79 8.10
N HIS A 54 4.25 5.11 8.03
CA HIS A 54 3.60 5.88 6.98
C HIS A 54 4.48 7.01 6.47
N GLU A 55 4.30 7.37 5.21
CA GLU A 55 4.97 8.50 4.58
C GLU A 55 3.99 9.22 3.65
N ILE A 56 4.10 10.55 3.61
CA ILE A 56 3.30 11.38 2.72
C ILE A 56 4.05 11.48 1.39
N ILE A 57 3.43 10.99 0.31
CA ILE A 57 4.01 11.03 -1.04
C ILE A 57 3.82 12.41 -1.67
N ASP A 58 2.62 12.99 -1.53
CA ASP A 58 2.27 14.23 -2.23
C ASP A 58 1.19 15.02 -1.49
N ILE A 59 1.32 16.33 -1.50
CA ILE A 59 0.34 17.27 -0.94
C ILE A 59 0.01 18.31 -1.99
N ASN A 60 -1.22 18.29 -2.50
CA ASN A 60 -1.70 19.20 -3.51
C ASN A 60 -2.86 20.05 -3.00
N MET A 61 -2.76 21.36 -3.19
CA MET A 61 -3.87 22.28 -3.00
C MET A 61 -4.77 22.26 -4.23
N VAL A 62 -6.04 21.92 -4.04
CA VAL A 62 -7.04 21.88 -5.10
C VAL A 62 -8.14 22.88 -4.85
N GLN A 63 -8.53 23.61 -5.88
CA GLN A 63 -9.54 24.66 -5.81
C GLN A 63 -10.73 24.33 -6.71
N LYS A 64 -11.91 24.68 -6.24
CA LYS A 64 -13.15 24.66 -7.02
C LYS A 64 -13.78 26.05 -6.98
N MET A 65 -14.14 26.57 -8.15
CA MET A 65 -14.88 27.82 -8.28
C MET A 65 -16.35 27.56 -7.96
N THR A 66 -16.93 28.43 -7.15
CA THR A 66 -18.37 28.47 -6.83
C THR A 66 -18.87 29.90 -7.05
N ASP A 67 -20.17 30.10 -7.03
CA ASP A 67 -20.82 31.44 -7.20
C ASP A 67 -20.32 32.44 -6.15
N ALA A 68 -20.01 31.98 -4.93
CA ALA A 68 -19.49 32.78 -3.82
C ALA A 68 -17.94 32.88 -3.78
N GLY A 69 -17.22 32.41 -4.82
CA GLY A 69 -15.77 32.45 -4.90
C GLY A 69 -15.08 31.07 -4.89
N ARG A 70 -13.79 31.05 -4.53
CA ARG A 70 -12.96 29.85 -4.57
C ARG A 70 -13.04 29.07 -3.27
N ILE A 71 -13.35 27.78 -3.38
CA ILE A 71 -13.25 26.83 -2.25
C ILE A 71 -11.95 26.06 -2.40
N THR A 72 -11.03 26.26 -1.44
CA THR A 72 -9.74 25.55 -1.38
C THR A 72 -9.85 24.30 -0.53
N ARG A 73 -9.23 23.21 -0.98
CA ARG A 73 -9.05 21.96 -0.24
C ARG A 73 -7.65 21.41 -0.45
N PHE A 74 -7.14 20.67 0.52
CA PHE A 74 -5.90 19.92 0.42
C PHE A 74 -6.20 18.47 0.05
N ARG A 75 -5.47 17.95 -0.92
CA ARG A 75 -5.48 16.55 -1.31
C ARG A 75 -4.11 15.96 -0.98
N VAL A 76 -4.11 14.91 -0.17
CA VAL A 76 -2.92 14.25 0.31
C VAL A 76 -2.92 12.81 -0.14
N VAL A 77 -1.76 12.32 -0.57
CA VAL A 77 -1.51 10.91 -0.90
C VAL A 77 -0.54 10.36 0.12
N VAL A 78 -0.95 9.28 0.79
CA VAL A 78 -0.16 8.63 1.85
C VAL A 78 0.05 7.17 1.50
N VAL A 79 1.26 6.69 1.75
CA VAL A 79 1.57 5.27 1.77
C VAL A 79 1.73 4.80 3.22
N VAL A 80 1.28 3.61 3.49
CA VAL A 80 1.40 2.92 4.78
C VAL A 80 1.98 1.54 4.52
N GLY A 81 2.90 1.07 5.33
CA GLY A 81 3.46 -0.28 5.17
C GLY A 81 4.30 -0.71 6.36
N ASN A 82 4.61 -1.99 6.42
CA ASN A 82 5.44 -2.58 7.46
C ASN A 82 6.84 -2.98 6.98
N GLN A 83 7.22 -2.61 5.76
CA GLN A 83 8.47 -3.03 5.09
C GLN A 83 8.67 -4.56 5.04
N ASN A 84 7.64 -5.33 5.33
CA ASN A 84 7.67 -6.78 5.39
C ASN A 84 6.53 -7.45 4.60
N GLY A 85 6.15 -6.86 3.47
CA GLY A 85 5.19 -7.47 2.55
C GLY A 85 3.75 -7.01 2.69
N PHE A 86 3.48 -5.94 3.43
CA PHE A 86 2.18 -5.27 3.43
C PHE A 86 2.35 -3.80 3.09
N VAL A 87 1.55 -3.32 2.15
CA VAL A 87 1.54 -1.91 1.74
C VAL A 87 0.12 -1.46 1.49
N GLY A 88 -0.20 -0.24 1.86
CA GLY A 88 -1.47 0.42 1.61
C GLY A 88 -1.27 1.80 1.00
N LEU A 89 -2.11 2.19 0.09
CA LEU A 89 -2.11 3.51 -0.52
C LEU A 89 -3.47 4.17 -0.28
N GLY A 90 -3.46 5.39 0.26
CA GLY A 90 -4.67 6.15 0.53
C GLY A 90 -4.62 7.57 0.03
N VAL A 91 -5.79 8.11 -0.30
CA VAL A 91 -5.96 9.48 -0.77
C VAL A 91 -7.01 10.18 0.07
N GLY A 92 -6.59 11.23 0.78
CA GLY A 92 -7.48 12.05 1.60
C GLY A 92 -7.69 13.45 1.02
N LYS A 93 -8.88 14.00 1.22
CA LYS A 93 -9.20 15.37 0.82
C LYS A 93 -10.01 16.08 1.90
N ALA A 94 -9.53 17.24 2.37
CA ALA A 94 -10.23 18.06 3.36
C ALA A 94 -9.91 19.56 3.19
N ARG A 95 -10.61 20.43 3.96
CA ARG A 95 -10.31 21.86 4.01
C ARG A 95 -9.02 22.16 4.77
N GLN A 96 -8.78 21.41 5.87
CA GLN A 96 -7.55 21.50 6.67
C GLN A 96 -6.61 20.37 6.30
N LEU A 97 -5.31 20.65 6.27
CA LEU A 97 -4.26 19.69 5.90
C LEU A 97 -4.24 18.50 6.87
N ARG A 98 -4.28 18.74 8.18
CA ARG A 98 -4.26 17.68 9.21
C ARG A 98 -5.40 16.67 9.01
N ILE A 99 -6.64 17.16 8.83
CA ILE A 99 -7.79 16.30 8.57
C ILE A 99 -7.66 15.54 7.25
N ALA A 100 -7.00 16.13 6.23
CA ALA A 100 -6.75 15.45 4.96
C ALA A 100 -5.76 14.30 5.13
N VAL A 101 -4.72 14.47 5.95
CA VAL A 101 -3.74 13.42 6.30
C VAL A 101 -4.41 12.28 7.06
N ASP A 102 -5.20 12.59 8.10
CA ASP A 102 -5.90 11.58 8.90
C ASP A 102 -6.85 10.73 8.03
N LYS A 103 -7.58 11.38 7.10
CA LYS A 103 -8.43 10.68 6.12
C LYS A 103 -7.63 9.82 5.15
N ALA A 104 -6.47 10.30 4.68
CA ALA A 104 -5.61 9.54 3.78
C ALA A 104 -5.02 8.32 4.49
N LEU A 105 -4.63 8.44 5.77
CA LEU A 105 -4.16 7.33 6.58
C LEU A 105 -5.25 6.27 6.78
N ALA A 106 -6.47 6.67 7.11
CA ALA A 106 -7.59 5.75 7.25
C ALA A 106 -7.88 5.02 5.92
N ASP A 107 -7.90 5.74 4.79
CA ASP A 107 -8.08 5.15 3.46
C ASP A 107 -6.94 4.18 3.10
N ALA A 108 -5.67 4.53 3.41
CA ALA A 108 -4.51 3.66 3.17
C ALA A 108 -4.59 2.35 3.97
N LYS A 109 -5.03 2.40 5.23
CA LYS A 109 -5.24 1.21 6.06
C LYS A 109 -6.36 0.31 5.53
N LEU A 110 -7.44 0.88 5.00
CA LEU A 110 -8.53 0.12 4.38
C LEU A 110 -8.12 -0.52 3.05
N ASN A 111 -7.16 0.08 2.34
CA ASN A 111 -6.65 -0.38 1.05
C ASN A 111 -5.34 -1.16 1.18
N ILE A 112 -5.03 -1.70 2.34
CA ILE A 112 -3.81 -2.50 2.52
C ILE A 112 -3.88 -3.79 1.70
N ILE A 113 -2.75 -4.14 1.07
CA ILE A 113 -2.59 -5.34 0.26
C ILE A 113 -1.36 -6.12 0.71
N PRO A 114 -1.38 -7.44 0.62
CA PRO A 114 -0.17 -8.24 0.73
C PRO A 114 0.65 -8.14 -0.56
N VAL A 115 1.97 -8.09 -0.41
CA VAL A 115 2.93 -8.03 -1.51
C VAL A 115 3.72 -9.33 -1.54
N ARG A 116 3.72 -9.99 -2.69
CA ARG A 116 4.53 -11.19 -2.90
C ARG A 116 5.96 -10.78 -3.21
N ARG A 117 6.87 -11.16 -2.33
CA ARG A 117 8.31 -10.95 -2.48
C ARG A 117 9.00 -12.25 -2.84
N GLY A 118 10.10 -12.17 -3.59
CA GLY A 118 10.87 -13.31 -3.98
C GLY A 118 12.15 -12.91 -4.72
N CYS A 119 12.87 -13.86 -5.24
CA CYS A 119 13.98 -13.64 -6.16
C CYS A 119 13.57 -14.24 -7.52
N GLY A 120 13.14 -13.38 -8.46
CA GLY A 120 12.72 -13.79 -9.81
C GLY A 120 13.72 -13.39 -10.90
N SER A 121 14.90 -12.89 -10.53
CA SER A 121 15.93 -12.53 -11.49
C SER A 121 16.70 -13.76 -11.93
N PHE A 122 16.90 -13.91 -13.25
CA PHE A 122 17.73 -14.96 -13.83
C PHE A 122 19.19 -14.87 -13.40
N GLU A 123 19.67 -13.66 -13.13
CA GLU A 123 21.07 -13.38 -12.76
C GLU A 123 21.36 -13.61 -11.27
N CYS A 124 20.34 -13.88 -10.45
CA CYS A 124 20.46 -13.99 -9.01
C CYS A 124 20.17 -15.42 -8.54
N GLY A 125 21.15 -16.09 -7.96
CA GLY A 125 21.01 -17.41 -7.36
C GLY A 125 20.57 -17.42 -5.89
N CYS A 126 20.21 -16.25 -5.31
CA CYS A 126 19.76 -16.16 -3.92
C CYS A 126 18.30 -16.57 -3.78
N SER A 127 17.95 -17.22 -2.66
CA SER A 127 16.55 -17.57 -2.32
C SER A 127 15.88 -16.54 -1.41
N GLU A 128 16.49 -15.36 -1.24
CA GLU A 128 15.99 -14.31 -0.35
C GLU A 128 14.86 -13.49 -0.99
N PRO A 129 13.87 -13.04 -0.21
CA PRO A 129 12.74 -12.26 -0.71
C PRO A 129 13.08 -10.75 -0.85
N HIS A 130 14.08 -10.39 -1.68
CA HIS A 130 14.54 -9.01 -1.88
C HIS A 130 13.86 -8.28 -3.03
N SER A 131 13.21 -9.00 -3.95
CA SER A 131 12.58 -8.45 -5.14
C SER A 131 11.17 -9.01 -5.33
N ILE A 132 10.65 -8.97 -6.55
CA ILE A 132 9.39 -9.61 -6.97
C ILE A 132 9.70 -10.93 -7.71
N PRO A 133 8.81 -11.93 -7.64
CA PRO A 133 9.06 -13.25 -8.25
C PRO A 133 8.97 -13.24 -9.77
N TYR A 134 8.25 -12.33 -10.38
CA TYR A 134 8.06 -12.24 -11.84
C TYR A 134 7.69 -10.82 -12.27
N GLN A 135 7.76 -10.56 -13.57
CA GLN A 135 7.39 -9.26 -14.12
C GLN A 135 5.90 -9.00 -13.96
N VAL A 136 5.55 -7.84 -13.41
CA VAL A 136 4.16 -7.41 -13.23
C VAL A 136 3.92 -6.05 -13.87
N ARG A 137 2.69 -5.85 -14.35
CA ARG A 137 2.25 -4.59 -14.96
C ARG A 137 1.05 -4.03 -14.21
N GLY A 138 1.10 -2.73 -13.90
CA GLY A 138 0.00 -1.98 -13.32
C GLY A 138 -0.36 -0.77 -14.15
N LYS A 139 -1.62 -0.36 -14.09
CA LYS A 139 -2.14 0.78 -14.85
C LYS A 139 -3.07 1.62 -14.00
N ALA A 140 -2.90 2.94 -14.08
CA ALA A 140 -3.86 3.89 -13.52
C ALA A 140 -3.98 5.11 -14.44
N GLY A 141 -5.17 5.36 -14.97
CA GLY A 141 -5.40 6.41 -15.95
C GLY A 141 -4.54 6.21 -17.21
N SER A 142 -3.74 7.22 -17.55
CA SER A 142 -2.80 7.18 -18.70
C SER A 142 -1.42 6.59 -18.35
N VAL A 143 -1.17 6.28 -17.09
CA VAL A 143 0.14 5.78 -16.62
C VAL A 143 0.14 4.27 -16.61
N ASP A 144 1.10 3.69 -17.31
CA ASP A 144 1.44 2.27 -17.28
C ASP A 144 2.79 2.09 -16.57
N VAL A 145 2.88 1.15 -15.66
CA VAL A 145 4.11 0.80 -14.96
C VAL A 145 4.36 -0.70 -15.10
N VAL A 146 5.58 -1.04 -15.45
CA VAL A 146 6.05 -2.43 -15.48
C VAL A 146 7.17 -2.56 -14.47
N LEU A 147 7.02 -3.47 -13.53
CA LEU A 147 8.01 -3.84 -12.54
C LEU A 147 8.64 -5.16 -12.95
N LYS A 148 9.98 -5.21 -12.96
CA LYS A 148 10.76 -6.41 -13.31
C LYS A 148 11.66 -6.79 -12.14
N PRO A 149 11.84 -8.08 -11.86
CA PRO A 149 12.77 -8.53 -10.84
C PRO A 149 14.20 -8.12 -11.21
N ALA A 150 14.98 -7.74 -10.18
CA ALA A 150 16.38 -7.35 -10.32
C ALA A 150 17.28 -8.25 -9.45
N PRO A 151 18.56 -8.43 -9.79
CA PRO A 151 19.51 -9.15 -8.95
C PRO A 151 19.80 -8.38 -7.66
N LYS A 152 20.24 -9.08 -6.63
CA LYS A 152 20.58 -8.52 -5.32
C LYS A 152 21.69 -7.46 -5.48
N GLY A 153 21.50 -6.31 -4.83
CA GLY A 153 22.43 -5.18 -4.86
C GLY A 153 22.16 -4.14 -5.96
N THR A 154 21.17 -4.35 -6.84
CA THR A 154 20.79 -3.37 -7.87
C THR A 154 20.16 -2.12 -7.25
N GLY A 155 19.46 -2.27 -6.11
CA GLY A 155 18.68 -1.22 -5.51
C GLY A 155 17.37 -0.92 -6.25
N LEU A 156 16.69 0.15 -5.85
CA LEU A 156 15.42 0.56 -6.44
C LEU A 156 15.65 1.45 -7.66
N VAL A 157 15.57 0.89 -8.85
CA VAL A 157 15.64 1.61 -10.12
C VAL A 157 14.22 2.02 -10.54
N ALA A 158 13.74 3.12 -9.97
CA ALA A 158 12.38 3.62 -10.15
C ALA A 158 12.30 5.13 -9.91
N GLY A 159 11.21 5.77 -10.31
CA GLY A 159 10.92 7.17 -9.95
C GLY A 159 10.69 7.33 -8.43
N ASP A 160 10.89 8.53 -7.89
CA ASP A 160 10.89 8.77 -6.44
C ASP A 160 9.59 8.34 -5.76
N THR A 161 8.44 8.66 -6.34
CA THR A 161 7.13 8.19 -5.84
C THR A 161 7.06 6.66 -5.74
N ALA A 162 7.58 5.95 -6.76
CA ALA A 162 7.60 4.49 -6.76
C ALA A 162 8.58 3.92 -5.74
N LYS A 163 9.76 4.55 -5.56
CA LYS A 163 10.76 4.14 -4.55
C LYS A 163 10.16 4.12 -3.15
N VAL A 164 9.38 5.16 -2.80
CA VAL A 164 8.71 5.21 -1.50
C VAL A 164 7.80 4.00 -1.33
N ILE A 165 6.88 3.75 -2.28
CA ILE A 165 5.92 2.64 -2.19
C ILE A 165 6.63 1.28 -2.11
N LEU A 166 7.68 1.07 -2.94
CA LEU A 166 8.44 -0.18 -2.97
C LEU A 166 9.22 -0.42 -1.68
N ARG A 167 9.78 0.63 -1.08
CA ARG A 167 10.45 0.57 0.23
C ARG A 167 9.48 0.12 1.33
N TYR A 168 8.28 0.72 1.37
CA TYR A 168 7.24 0.36 2.34
C TYR A 168 6.64 -1.04 2.10
N ALA A 169 6.73 -1.56 0.87
CA ALA A 169 6.40 -2.94 0.55
C ALA A 169 7.48 -3.95 0.98
N GLY A 170 8.69 -3.47 1.33
CA GLY A 170 9.83 -4.29 1.72
C GLY A 170 10.57 -4.90 0.53
N ILE A 171 10.60 -4.20 -0.60
CA ILE A 171 11.36 -4.56 -1.79
C ILE A 171 12.65 -3.75 -1.81
N SER A 172 13.79 -4.41 -1.96
CA SER A 172 15.11 -3.79 -1.99
C SER A 172 15.63 -3.58 -3.41
N ASP A 173 15.35 -4.53 -4.31
CA ASP A 173 15.92 -4.56 -5.66
C ASP A 173 14.82 -4.72 -6.70
N ILE A 174 14.71 -3.77 -7.63
CA ILE A 174 13.70 -3.79 -8.69
C ILE A 174 14.11 -2.92 -9.87
N TRP A 175 13.76 -3.35 -11.08
CA TRP A 175 13.75 -2.51 -12.27
C TRP A 175 12.33 -2.08 -12.59
N SER A 176 12.16 -0.80 -12.92
CA SER A 176 10.88 -0.27 -13.35
C SER A 176 10.97 0.37 -14.72
N TRP A 177 9.90 0.19 -15.48
CA TRP A 177 9.67 0.92 -16.71
C TRP A 177 8.30 1.57 -16.65
N SER A 178 8.21 2.84 -17.01
CA SER A 178 6.97 3.60 -16.95
C SER A 178 6.65 4.29 -18.26
N ARG A 179 5.37 4.35 -18.62
CA ARG A 179 4.87 5.01 -19.83
C ARG A 179 3.68 5.88 -19.46
N GLY A 180 3.51 6.97 -20.22
CA GLY A 180 2.41 7.92 -20.04
C GLY A 180 2.80 9.16 -19.23
N LYS A 181 1.83 9.86 -18.66
CA LYS A 181 2.06 11.11 -17.92
C LYS A 181 2.45 10.83 -16.46
N THR A 182 3.67 10.38 -16.24
CA THR A 182 4.23 10.04 -14.93
C THR A 182 4.34 11.22 -13.96
N SER A 183 4.32 12.46 -14.47
CA SER A 183 4.27 13.67 -13.64
C SER A 183 2.99 13.78 -12.79
N THR A 184 1.96 12.99 -13.10
CA THR A 184 0.77 12.89 -12.25
C THR A 184 1.06 11.91 -11.12
N THR A 185 1.60 12.42 -10.00
CA THR A 185 2.06 11.64 -8.84
C THR A 185 1.04 10.62 -8.34
N ILE A 186 -0.25 11.02 -8.26
CA ILE A 186 -1.34 10.15 -7.81
C ILE A 186 -1.53 8.95 -8.74
N ASN A 187 -1.63 9.18 -10.05
CA ASN A 187 -1.82 8.11 -11.01
C ASN A 187 -0.60 7.20 -11.06
N PHE A 188 0.60 7.77 -10.94
CA PHE A 188 1.84 6.99 -10.89
C PHE A 188 1.89 6.11 -9.63
N ALA A 189 1.55 6.66 -8.46
CA ALA A 189 1.45 5.90 -7.21
C ALA A 189 0.41 4.76 -7.30
N GLN A 190 -0.77 5.06 -7.85
CA GLN A 190 -1.82 4.06 -8.05
C GLN A 190 -1.43 2.97 -9.06
N ALA A 191 -0.69 3.31 -10.13
CA ALA A 191 -0.21 2.33 -11.11
C ALA A 191 0.80 1.36 -10.49
N VAL A 192 1.74 1.87 -9.67
CA VAL A 192 2.68 1.03 -8.91
C VAL A 192 1.94 0.12 -7.94
N PHE A 193 0.96 0.67 -7.21
CA PHE A 193 0.14 -0.08 -6.28
C PHE A 193 -0.69 -1.17 -6.97
N ASP A 194 -1.29 -0.88 -8.15
CA ASP A 194 -2.00 -1.88 -8.95
C ASP A 194 -1.07 -3.01 -9.44
N ALA A 195 0.18 -2.67 -9.83
CA ALA A 195 1.17 -3.68 -10.17
C ALA A 195 1.44 -4.64 -9.00
N LEU A 196 1.69 -4.11 -7.79
CA LEU A 196 1.90 -4.92 -6.58
C LEU A 196 0.68 -5.77 -6.22
N ARG A 197 -0.53 -5.22 -6.37
CA ARG A 197 -1.79 -5.95 -6.16
C ARG A 197 -1.95 -7.11 -7.13
N ARG A 198 -1.54 -6.94 -8.39
CA ARG A 198 -1.58 -8.01 -9.39
C ARG A 198 -0.54 -9.10 -9.11
N ALA A 199 0.60 -8.76 -8.54
CA ALA A 199 1.61 -9.72 -8.14
C ALA A 199 1.08 -10.76 -7.14
N TYR A 200 0.18 -10.37 -6.24
CA TYR A 200 -0.43 -11.27 -5.26
C TYR A 200 -1.49 -12.21 -5.85
N ARG A 201 -2.11 -11.85 -6.97
CA ARG A 201 -3.16 -12.69 -7.59
C ARG A 201 -2.64 -13.98 -8.22
N PHE A 202 -1.35 -14.08 -8.49
CA PHE A 202 -0.76 -15.29 -9.04
C PHE A 202 -0.57 -16.32 -7.93
N VAL A 203 -1.16 -17.50 -8.13
CA VAL A 203 -1.02 -18.65 -7.23
C VAL A 203 -0.08 -19.65 -7.89
N SER A 204 1.00 -20.02 -7.17
CA SER A 204 1.94 -21.04 -7.65
C SER A 204 1.39 -22.44 -7.42
N VAL A 205 1.88 -23.41 -8.19
CA VAL A 205 1.43 -24.83 -8.10
C VAL A 205 1.63 -25.38 -6.68
N SER A 206 2.67 -24.92 -5.97
CA SER A 206 2.95 -25.30 -4.57
C SER A 206 1.90 -24.80 -3.57
N GLU A 207 1.05 -23.86 -3.97
CA GLU A 207 -0.03 -23.29 -3.13
C GLU A 207 -1.41 -23.85 -3.49
N TRP A 208 -1.49 -24.72 -4.52
CA TRP A 208 -2.72 -25.41 -4.86
C TRP A 208 -3.05 -26.45 -3.80
N GLY A 209 -4.18 -26.30 -3.14
CA GLY A 209 -4.66 -27.24 -2.12
C GLY A 209 -4.43 -26.81 -0.65
N ARG A 210 -4.11 -25.53 -0.45
CA ARG A 210 -4.18 -24.93 0.89
C ARG A 210 -5.50 -24.24 1.17
#